data_05d44ac872aae79625f2fe93f573ecf3
#
_entry.id   05d44ac872aae79625f2fe93f573ecf3
#
_cell.length_a   1.000
_cell.length_b   1.000
_cell.length_c   1.000
_cell.angle_alpha   90.00
_cell.angle_beta   90.00
_cell.angle_gamma   90.00
#
_symmetry.space_group_name_H-M   'P 1'
#
loop_
_entity.id
_entity.type
_entity.pdbx_description
1 polymer ?
#
loop_
_entity_poly.entity_id
_entity_poly.type
_entity_poly.pdbx_seq_one_letter_code
_entity_poly.pdbx_strand_id
1 'polypeptide(L)'
;MRLFGKKPKPAKARLSLPRWMLARFDAAQTTKDNARHWSAAEFLSADAEADSNVRKILRTRARYEVQNNSYARGIVKTLADDTVGTGPRLQMLLEDEAKNRLVEHDFAEWAKRIRLAAKLRTIRMARCQDGEAFAVLAQNPRLSTNVTLDIQLIEADRVTDDEMNADGRSVDGITFDSFGNPVSYNVLKAHPGGTASFGTDSVTVKAENMIHVFRQDRPEQHRGIPEITSALPLFAHLRRFTLAVVSAAEAAADFAGVLYTDAPANGEADAVEAMDTIQLERNMLLTMPGGWKMSQVDPKQPVTTYGEFKHEILNEIARCLSMPYNIAAGNSSGYN
;
A
#
# COMPACT_ATOMS: atom_id res chain seq x y z
N MET A 1 -51.97 -40.96 10.84
CA MET A 1 -50.70 -41.30 10.19
C MET A 1 -50.50 -40.31 9.08
N ARG A 2 -49.73 -39.22 9.29
CA ARG A 2 -49.51 -38.15 8.34
C ARG A 2 -48.09 -38.26 7.77
N LEU A 3 -48.01 -38.62 6.50
CA LEU A 3 -46.77 -38.67 5.73
C LEU A 3 -46.36 -37.25 5.35
N PHE A 4 -45.30 -36.70 5.97
CA PHE A 4 -44.69 -35.48 5.55
C PHE A 4 -43.72 -35.78 4.42
N GLY A 5 -44.16 -35.50 3.17
CA GLY A 5 -43.28 -35.49 2.02
C GLY A 5 -42.31 -34.30 2.10
N LYS A 6 -41.00 -34.55 2.09
CA LYS A 6 -39.95 -33.51 1.94
C LYS A 6 -40.10 -32.85 0.56
N LYS A 7 -40.35 -31.54 0.55
CA LYS A 7 -40.31 -30.75 -0.67
C LYS A 7 -38.90 -30.87 -1.32
N PRO A 8 -38.82 -31.14 -2.61
CA PRO A 8 -37.52 -31.17 -3.30
C PRO A 8 -36.88 -29.77 -3.24
N LYS A 9 -35.60 -29.69 -2.87
CA LYS A 9 -34.83 -28.47 -2.92
C LYS A 9 -34.77 -28.01 -4.38
N PRO A 10 -34.94 -26.71 -4.71
CA PRO A 10 -34.81 -26.22 -6.06
C PRO A 10 -33.38 -26.51 -6.57
N ALA A 11 -33.30 -27.25 -7.64
CA ALA A 11 -32.03 -27.46 -8.32
C ALA A 11 -31.48 -26.09 -8.78
N LYS A 12 -30.31 -25.70 -8.28
CA LYS A 12 -29.59 -24.55 -8.81
C LYS A 12 -29.30 -24.84 -10.27
N ALA A 13 -29.98 -24.13 -11.17
CA ALA A 13 -29.69 -24.20 -12.60
C ALA A 13 -28.24 -23.75 -12.80
N ARG A 14 -27.33 -24.69 -12.98
CA ARG A 14 -26.00 -24.41 -13.53
C ARG A 14 -26.22 -24.07 -14.99
N LEU A 15 -26.12 -22.79 -15.36
CA LEU A 15 -25.95 -22.38 -16.74
C LEU A 15 -24.64 -23.01 -17.24
N SER A 16 -24.74 -24.22 -17.80
CA SER A 16 -23.65 -24.79 -18.56
C SER A 16 -23.63 -24.09 -19.93
N LEU A 17 -22.71 -23.17 -20.09
CA LEU A 17 -22.45 -22.60 -21.40
C LEU A 17 -22.09 -23.75 -22.40
N PRO A 18 -22.63 -23.73 -23.62
CA PRO A 18 -22.33 -24.77 -24.60
C PRO A 18 -20.82 -24.82 -24.85
N ARG A 19 -20.27 -26.03 -25.00
CA ARG A 19 -18.82 -26.28 -25.13
C ARG A 19 -18.13 -25.50 -26.25
N TRP A 20 -18.86 -25.06 -27.27
CA TRP A 20 -18.37 -24.21 -28.37
C TRP A 20 -18.24 -22.72 -27.98
N MET A 21 -18.85 -22.27 -26.85
CA MET A 21 -18.64 -20.93 -26.25
C MET A 21 -17.43 -20.89 -25.31
N LEU A 22 -16.83 -22.03 -24.96
CA LEU A 22 -15.65 -22.09 -24.13
C LEU A 22 -14.45 -21.62 -24.93
N ALA A 23 -14.16 -20.37 -24.73
CA ALA A 23 -12.94 -19.62 -24.97
C ALA A 23 -11.94 -20.19 -26.00
N ARG A 24 -11.82 -19.47 -27.10
CA ARG A 24 -10.68 -19.54 -28.02
C ARG A 24 -9.40 -18.92 -27.40
N PHE A 25 -9.45 -18.46 -26.16
CA PHE A 25 -8.33 -17.86 -25.45
C PHE A 25 -7.85 -18.82 -24.37
N ASP A 26 -6.57 -19.15 -24.38
CA ASP A 26 -5.95 -20.03 -23.38
C ASP A 26 -6.08 -19.47 -21.95
N ALA A 27 -6.01 -18.14 -21.82
CA ALA A 27 -6.17 -17.46 -20.54
C ALA A 27 -7.57 -17.64 -19.90
N ALA A 28 -8.58 -18.00 -20.69
CA ALA A 28 -9.93 -18.26 -20.18
C ALA A 28 -10.19 -19.74 -19.89
N GLN A 29 -9.20 -20.59 -20.10
CA GLN A 29 -9.29 -22.03 -19.80
C GLN A 29 -8.70 -22.31 -18.42
N THR A 30 -9.46 -23.01 -17.58
CA THR A 30 -8.97 -23.52 -16.29
C THR A 30 -8.40 -24.92 -16.46
N THR A 31 -7.10 -25.06 -16.35
CA THR A 31 -6.39 -26.33 -16.35
C THR A 31 -6.02 -26.75 -14.93
N LYS A 32 -5.55 -27.99 -14.73
CA LYS A 32 -5.06 -28.44 -13.41
C LYS A 32 -3.90 -27.58 -12.91
N ASP A 33 -3.06 -27.09 -13.81
CA ASP A 33 -1.87 -26.31 -13.48
C ASP A 33 -2.18 -24.86 -13.08
N ASN A 34 -3.19 -24.24 -13.72
CA ASN A 34 -3.53 -22.84 -13.47
C ASN A 34 -4.73 -22.63 -12.53
N ALA A 35 -5.48 -23.69 -12.18
CA ALA A 35 -6.67 -23.60 -11.33
C ALA A 35 -6.40 -22.94 -9.98
N ARG A 36 -5.24 -23.23 -9.37
CA ARG A 36 -4.84 -22.63 -8.09
C ARG A 36 -4.53 -21.14 -8.24
N HIS A 37 -3.94 -20.72 -9.34
CA HIS A 37 -3.62 -19.33 -9.63
C HIS A 37 -4.88 -18.46 -9.75
N TRP A 38 -5.91 -19.00 -10.44
CA TRP A 38 -7.16 -18.28 -10.68
C TRP A 38 -8.25 -18.54 -9.64
N SER A 39 -7.93 -19.22 -8.53
CA SER A 39 -8.92 -19.63 -7.53
C SER A 39 -9.65 -18.46 -6.85
N ALA A 40 -9.01 -17.29 -6.79
CA ALA A 40 -9.57 -16.07 -6.21
C ALA A 40 -10.12 -15.09 -7.25
N ALA A 41 -10.13 -15.45 -8.53
CA ALA A 41 -10.72 -14.60 -9.57
C ALA A 41 -12.25 -14.71 -9.53
N GLU A 42 -12.92 -13.63 -9.15
CA GLU A 42 -14.37 -13.57 -8.99
C GLU A 42 -15.01 -12.59 -9.99
N PHE A 43 -16.24 -12.85 -10.37
CA PHE A 43 -17.02 -12.00 -11.26
C PHE A 43 -17.84 -11.00 -10.41
N LEU A 44 -17.20 -9.90 -10.02
CA LEU A 44 -17.79 -8.86 -9.19
C LEU A 44 -17.79 -7.50 -9.89
N SER A 45 -18.74 -6.62 -9.53
CA SER A 45 -18.70 -5.21 -9.92
C SER A 45 -17.50 -4.51 -9.25
N ALA A 46 -17.14 -3.33 -9.75
CA ALA A 46 -16.01 -2.58 -9.20
C ALA A 46 -16.17 -2.27 -7.70
N ASP A 47 -17.38 -1.87 -7.29
CA ASP A 47 -17.66 -1.55 -5.88
C ASP A 47 -17.79 -2.81 -4.99
N ALA A 48 -18.30 -3.93 -5.54
CA ALA A 48 -18.40 -5.18 -4.79
C ALA A 48 -17.03 -5.85 -4.58
N GLU A 49 -16.11 -5.73 -5.54
CA GLU A 49 -14.74 -6.22 -5.42
C GLU A 49 -13.95 -5.44 -4.38
N ALA A 50 -14.20 -4.14 -4.30
CA ALA A 50 -13.55 -3.24 -3.35
C ALA A 50 -14.59 -2.65 -2.39
N ASP A 51 -15.30 -3.50 -1.66
CA ASP A 51 -16.25 -3.08 -0.64
C ASP A 51 -15.57 -2.33 0.52
N SER A 52 -16.34 -1.76 1.42
CA SER A 52 -15.80 -0.94 2.51
C SER A 52 -14.83 -1.71 3.41
N ASN A 53 -15.04 -3.02 3.62
CA ASN A 53 -14.17 -3.87 4.44
C ASN A 53 -12.85 -4.15 3.72
N VAL A 54 -12.92 -4.51 2.44
CA VAL A 54 -11.72 -4.72 1.60
C VAL A 54 -10.88 -3.45 1.54
N ARG A 55 -11.48 -2.29 1.27
CA ARG A 55 -10.77 -1.01 1.25
C ARG A 55 -10.14 -0.67 2.60
N LYS A 56 -10.84 -0.91 3.71
CA LYS A 56 -10.30 -0.71 5.06
C LYS A 56 -9.05 -1.57 5.31
N ILE A 57 -9.08 -2.85 4.90
CA ILE A 57 -7.94 -3.75 5.03
C ILE A 57 -6.77 -3.27 4.17
N LEU A 58 -7.01 -2.96 2.90
CA LEU A 58 -5.99 -2.49 1.96
C LEU A 58 -5.33 -1.20 2.46
N ARG A 59 -6.13 -0.22 2.88
CA ARG A 59 -5.68 1.05 3.45
C ARG A 59 -4.83 0.85 4.70
N THR A 60 -5.27 0.01 5.63
CA THR A 60 -4.53 -0.29 6.85
C THR A 60 -3.16 -0.92 6.54
N ARG A 61 -3.12 -1.88 5.61
CA ARG A 61 -1.87 -2.52 5.17
C ARG A 61 -0.96 -1.55 4.44
N ALA A 62 -1.50 -0.73 3.56
CA ALA A 62 -0.73 0.28 2.83
C ALA A 62 -0.11 1.32 3.78
N ARG A 63 -0.87 1.83 4.74
CA ARG A 63 -0.38 2.73 5.79
C ARG A 63 0.72 2.08 6.62
N TYR A 64 0.55 0.80 6.98
CA TYR A 64 1.58 0.05 7.71
C TYR A 64 2.89 -0.03 6.92
N GLU A 65 2.84 -0.38 5.64
CA GLU A 65 4.03 -0.42 4.80
C GLU A 65 4.68 0.96 4.65
N VAL A 66 3.91 2.01 4.39
CA VAL A 66 4.45 3.39 4.30
C VAL A 66 5.08 3.86 5.61
N GLN A 67 4.59 3.41 6.76
CA GLN A 67 5.15 3.77 8.06
C GLN A 67 6.43 2.99 8.40
N ASN A 68 6.52 1.72 7.98
CA ASN A 68 7.54 0.78 8.45
C ASN A 68 8.55 0.33 7.39
N ASN A 69 8.35 0.72 6.11
CA ASN A 69 9.22 0.38 4.99
C ASN A 69 9.75 1.66 4.35
N SER A 70 11.06 1.84 4.38
CA SER A 70 11.72 3.04 3.84
C SER A 70 11.48 3.25 2.36
N TYR A 71 11.41 2.17 1.56
CA TYR A 71 11.11 2.26 0.13
C TYR A 71 9.66 2.64 -0.14
N ALA A 72 8.70 2.04 0.56
CA ALA A 72 7.30 2.41 0.43
C ALA A 72 7.09 3.89 0.79
N ARG A 73 7.69 4.34 1.90
CA ARG A 73 7.65 5.74 2.31
C ARG A 73 8.31 6.68 1.29
N GLY A 74 9.50 6.31 0.81
CA GLY A 74 10.25 7.08 -0.17
C GLY A 74 9.47 7.25 -1.47
N ILE A 75 8.95 6.16 -2.01
CA ILE A 75 8.15 6.14 -3.24
C ILE A 75 6.93 7.06 -3.13
N VAL A 76 6.13 6.90 -2.07
CA VAL A 76 4.90 7.71 -1.87
C VAL A 76 5.23 9.18 -1.73
N LYS A 77 6.32 9.51 -0.99
CA LYS A 77 6.76 10.88 -0.79
C LYS A 77 7.29 11.50 -2.08
N THR A 78 8.18 10.82 -2.79
CA THR A 78 8.74 11.30 -4.07
C THR A 78 7.62 11.54 -5.08
N LEU A 79 6.68 10.61 -5.20
CA LEU A 79 5.53 10.76 -6.10
C LEU A 79 4.70 12.01 -5.79
N ALA A 80 4.52 12.35 -4.51
CA ALA A 80 3.79 13.54 -4.12
C ALA A 80 4.62 14.82 -4.32
N ASP A 81 5.91 14.77 -4.01
CA ASP A 81 6.82 15.92 -4.18
C ASP A 81 7.01 16.26 -5.67
N ASP A 82 7.17 15.26 -6.53
CA ASP A 82 7.33 15.46 -7.99
C ASP A 82 6.03 15.94 -8.65
N THR A 83 4.87 15.48 -8.15
CA THR A 83 3.57 15.92 -8.69
C THR A 83 3.24 17.37 -8.32
N VAL A 84 3.55 17.78 -7.09
CA VAL A 84 3.10 19.06 -6.54
C VAL A 84 4.21 20.14 -6.63
N GLY A 85 5.45 19.73 -6.46
CA GLY A 85 6.59 20.67 -6.44
C GLY A 85 6.42 21.77 -5.41
N THR A 86 6.54 23.01 -5.83
CA THR A 86 6.33 24.22 -4.99
C THR A 86 4.85 24.62 -4.86
N GLY A 87 3.95 23.90 -5.52
CA GLY A 87 2.53 24.20 -5.62
C GLY A 87 2.15 25.00 -6.89
N PRO A 88 0.85 25.10 -7.15
CA PRO A 88 0.35 25.79 -8.33
C PRO A 88 0.63 27.29 -8.24
N ARG A 89 0.91 27.90 -9.41
CA ARG A 89 1.04 29.33 -9.58
C ARG A 89 -0.04 29.82 -10.52
N LEU A 90 -0.69 30.90 -10.18
CA LEU A 90 -1.64 31.56 -11.07
C LEU A 90 -0.89 32.46 -12.05
N GLN A 91 -1.26 32.35 -13.32
CA GLN A 91 -0.85 33.28 -14.36
C GLN A 91 -2.10 33.85 -15.02
N MET A 92 -2.33 35.16 -14.82
CA MET A 92 -3.46 35.86 -15.41
C MET A 92 -3.10 36.35 -16.81
N LEU A 93 -4.09 36.40 -17.70
CA LEU A 93 -3.93 36.76 -19.11
C LEU A 93 -4.91 37.88 -19.52
N LEU A 94 -5.13 38.87 -18.62
CA LEU A 94 -5.93 40.05 -18.95
C LEU A 94 -5.07 41.08 -19.70
N GLU A 95 -5.70 41.96 -20.45
CA GLU A 95 -5.01 43.09 -21.13
C GLU A 95 -4.33 44.07 -20.13
N ASP A 96 -4.91 44.19 -18.92
CA ASP A 96 -4.42 45.05 -17.86
C ASP A 96 -3.40 44.31 -16.98
N GLU A 97 -2.11 44.55 -17.24
CA GLU A 97 -1.02 43.94 -16.48
C GLU A 97 -1.02 44.29 -14.97
N ALA A 98 -1.54 45.46 -14.57
CA ALA A 98 -1.58 45.84 -13.18
C ALA A 98 -2.61 44.98 -12.42
N LYS A 99 -3.77 44.71 -13.03
CA LYS A 99 -4.74 43.75 -12.49
C LYS A 99 -4.23 42.33 -12.45
N ASN A 100 -3.51 41.90 -13.47
CA ASN A 100 -2.88 40.57 -13.49
C ASN A 100 -2.00 40.38 -12.24
N ARG A 101 -1.07 41.31 -12.01
CA ARG A 101 -0.16 41.26 -10.86
C ARG A 101 -0.88 41.30 -9.52
N LEU A 102 -1.95 42.06 -9.41
CA LEU A 102 -2.75 42.13 -8.17
C LEU A 102 -3.39 40.79 -7.86
N VAL A 103 -4.09 40.17 -8.82
CA VAL A 103 -4.77 38.89 -8.65
C VAL A 103 -3.78 37.75 -8.41
N GLU A 104 -2.66 37.73 -9.12
CA GLU A 104 -1.58 36.75 -8.93
C GLU A 104 -0.96 36.85 -7.52
N HIS A 105 -0.76 38.08 -7.04
CA HIS A 105 -0.28 38.34 -5.68
C HIS A 105 -1.28 37.85 -4.63
N ASP A 106 -2.56 38.19 -4.77
CA ASP A 106 -3.62 37.78 -3.84
C ASP A 106 -3.74 36.25 -3.81
N PHE A 107 -3.65 35.59 -4.97
CA PHE A 107 -3.63 34.13 -5.03
C PHE A 107 -2.41 33.54 -4.30
N ALA A 108 -1.23 34.08 -4.51
CA ALA A 108 0.00 33.61 -3.88
C ALA A 108 -0.07 33.76 -2.34
N GLU A 109 -0.55 34.90 -1.84
CA GLU A 109 -0.73 35.13 -0.39
C GLU A 109 -1.78 34.19 0.20
N TRP A 110 -2.92 34.02 -0.47
CA TRP A 110 -3.93 33.05 -0.08
C TRP A 110 -3.38 31.63 -0.04
N ALA A 111 -2.75 31.15 -1.12
CA ALA A 111 -2.18 29.82 -1.23
C ALA A 111 -1.13 29.52 -0.15
N LYS A 112 -0.29 30.52 0.17
CA LYS A 112 0.68 30.45 1.27
C LYS A 112 -0.03 30.36 2.62
N ARG A 113 -1.04 31.20 2.87
CA ARG A 113 -1.77 31.25 4.13
C ARG A 113 -2.50 29.95 4.44
N ILE A 114 -3.17 29.34 3.47
CA ILE A 114 -3.84 28.06 3.63
C ILE A 114 -2.89 26.86 3.52
N ARG A 115 -1.60 27.08 3.23
CA ARG A 115 -0.58 26.05 2.99
C ARG A 115 -0.98 25.10 1.85
N LEU A 116 -1.43 25.67 0.73
CA LEU A 116 -2.00 24.90 -0.40
C LEU A 116 -1.07 23.79 -0.90
N ALA A 117 0.20 24.07 -1.13
CA ALA A 117 1.16 23.09 -1.60
C ALA A 117 1.29 21.88 -0.63
N ALA A 118 1.30 22.12 0.69
CA ALA A 118 1.34 21.06 1.68
C ALA A 118 0.07 20.20 1.66
N LYS A 119 -1.10 20.84 1.54
CA LYS A 119 -2.39 20.14 1.43
C LYS A 119 -2.45 19.28 0.16
N LEU A 120 -2.01 19.80 -0.99
CA LEU A 120 -1.97 19.05 -2.24
C LEU A 120 -1.02 17.85 -2.16
N ARG A 121 0.15 17.98 -1.51
CA ARG A 121 1.03 16.83 -1.24
C ARG A 121 0.33 15.78 -0.39
N THR A 122 -0.35 16.20 0.68
CA THR A 122 -1.10 15.27 1.54
C THR A 122 -2.18 14.54 0.74
N ILE A 123 -2.92 15.24 -0.13
CA ILE A 123 -3.92 14.64 -1.03
C ILE A 123 -3.25 13.61 -1.95
N ARG A 124 -2.11 13.95 -2.57
CA ARG A 124 -1.41 13.02 -3.46
C ARG A 124 -0.87 11.79 -2.73
N MET A 125 -0.34 11.97 -1.53
CA MET A 125 0.07 10.85 -0.67
C MET A 125 -1.12 9.98 -0.27
N ALA A 126 -2.22 10.58 0.17
CA ALA A 126 -3.44 9.86 0.55
C ALA A 126 -4.00 9.06 -0.63
N ARG A 127 -4.05 9.62 -1.83
CA ARG A 127 -4.45 8.87 -3.02
C ARG A 127 -3.57 7.64 -3.25
N CYS A 128 -2.29 7.72 -3.01
CA CYS A 128 -1.35 6.60 -3.19
C CYS A 128 -1.52 5.52 -2.11
N GLN A 129 -1.58 5.91 -0.82
CA GLN A 129 -1.59 4.98 0.30
C GLN A 129 -2.99 4.63 0.82
N ASP A 130 -3.97 5.54 0.68
CA ASP A 130 -5.33 5.34 1.17
C ASP A 130 -6.32 5.03 0.03
N GLY A 131 -5.89 5.28 -1.23
CA GLY A 131 -6.67 5.12 -2.44
C GLY A 131 -7.41 6.37 -2.85
N GLU A 132 -7.77 7.22 -1.91
CA GLU A 132 -8.58 8.41 -2.10
C GLU A 132 -8.28 9.47 -1.06
N ALA A 133 -8.66 10.71 -1.37
CA ALA A 133 -8.62 11.84 -0.46
C ALA A 133 -9.87 12.69 -0.63
N PHE A 134 -10.37 13.21 0.47
CA PHE A 134 -11.49 14.14 0.49
C PHE A 134 -11.06 15.50 1.01
N ALA A 135 -11.64 16.54 0.46
CA ALA A 135 -11.42 17.90 0.92
C ALA A 135 -12.70 18.71 0.84
N VAL A 136 -13.04 19.39 1.94
CA VAL A 136 -14.19 20.30 2.00
C VAL A 136 -13.74 21.71 1.72
N LEU A 137 -14.43 22.39 0.82
CA LEU A 137 -14.34 23.83 0.59
C LEU A 137 -15.13 24.54 1.69
N ALA A 138 -14.45 25.24 2.59
CA ALA A 138 -15.05 25.89 3.73
C ALA A 138 -14.68 27.38 3.79
N GLN A 139 -15.63 28.20 4.24
CA GLN A 139 -15.31 29.58 4.58
C GLN A 139 -14.62 29.63 5.95
N ASN A 140 -13.42 30.21 5.98
CA ASN A 140 -12.64 30.38 7.21
C ASN A 140 -12.48 31.88 7.54
N PRO A 141 -13.32 32.44 8.41
CA PRO A 141 -13.27 33.87 8.74
C PRO A 141 -12.01 34.30 9.49
N ARG A 142 -11.17 33.35 9.91
CA ARG A 142 -9.88 33.64 10.57
C ARG A 142 -8.74 33.86 9.58
N LEU A 143 -8.98 33.65 8.29
CA LEU A 143 -8.00 33.97 7.24
C LEU A 143 -7.96 35.50 7.07
N SER A 144 -6.79 36.08 7.22
CA SER A 144 -6.53 37.53 7.02
C SER A 144 -6.14 37.82 5.55
N THR A 145 -6.84 37.21 4.61
CA THR A 145 -6.65 37.36 3.15
C THR A 145 -7.94 37.87 2.51
N ASN A 146 -7.85 38.44 1.31
CA ASN A 146 -9.03 38.91 0.57
C ASN A 146 -10.01 37.77 0.26
N VAL A 147 -9.47 36.54 0.15
CA VAL A 147 -10.25 35.31 -0.06
C VAL A 147 -10.25 34.50 1.24
N THR A 148 -11.42 34.24 1.78
CA THR A 148 -11.61 33.47 3.04
C THR A 148 -11.86 32.00 2.82
N LEU A 149 -11.73 31.51 1.56
CA LEU A 149 -11.87 30.10 1.23
C LEU A 149 -10.71 29.30 1.83
N ASP A 150 -11.03 28.21 2.49
CA ASP A 150 -10.07 27.23 2.98
C ASP A 150 -10.41 25.83 2.45
N ILE A 151 -9.42 24.95 2.41
CA ILE A 151 -9.53 23.56 1.99
C ILE A 151 -9.25 22.68 3.22
N GLN A 152 -10.28 22.02 3.74
CA GLN A 152 -10.17 21.13 4.89
C GLN A 152 -10.05 19.69 4.42
N LEU A 153 -8.91 19.06 4.68
CA LEU A 153 -8.67 17.67 4.32
C LEU A 153 -9.40 16.73 5.28
N ILE A 154 -9.97 15.67 4.73
CA ILE A 154 -10.70 14.63 5.45
C ILE A 154 -10.12 13.28 5.08
N GLU A 155 -9.85 12.46 6.09
CA GLU A 155 -9.41 11.07 5.87
C GLU A 155 -10.55 10.23 5.27
N ALA A 156 -10.18 9.32 4.38
CA ALA A 156 -11.11 8.45 3.67
C ALA A 156 -11.98 7.60 4.61
N ASP A 157 -11.47 7.25 5.80
CA ASP A 157 -12.19 6.48 6.81
C ASP A 157 -13.38 7.25 7.44
N ARG A 158 -13.41 8.57 7.27
CA ARG A 158 -14.50 9.41 7.77
C ARG A 158 -15.69 9.54 6.81
N VAL A 159 -15.52 9.13 5.56
CA VAL A 159 -16.62 9.09 4.58
C VAL A 159 -17.17 7.67 4.54
N THR A 160 -18.35 7.46 5.10
CA THR A 160 -18.96 6.13 5.25
C THR A 160 -20.48 6.26 5.29
N ASP A 161 -21.17 5.18 4.95
CA ASP A 161 -22.61 5.11 5.11
C ASP A 161 -22.99 5.18 6.60
N ASP A 162 -24.08 5.89 6.89
CA ASP A 162 -24.79 5.75 8.13
C ASP A 162 -25.66 4.49 8.02
N GLU A 163 -25.65 3.60 9.01
CA GLU A 163 -26.42 2.34 8.99
C GLU A 163 -27.92 2.55 8.69
N MET A 164 -28.42 3.76 8.81
CA MET A 164 -29.80 4.14 8.59
C MET A 164 -30.16 4.62 7.17
N ASN A 165 -29.18 4.84 6.27
CA ASN A 165 -29.42 5.40 4.93
C ASN A 165 -29.29 4.36 3.80
N ALA A 166 -29.94 3.23 3.95
CA ALA A 166 -29.98 2.18 2.91
C ALA A 166 -30.95 2.53 1.76
N ASP A 167 -30.82 3.69 1.19
CA ASP A 167 -31.68 4.20 0.09
C ASP A 167 -31.42 3.52 -1.26
N GLY A 168 -30.48 2.58 -1.34
CA GLY A 168 -30.07 1.93 -2.60
C GLY A 168 -29.39 2.85 -3.61
N ARG A 169 -29.23 4.15 -3.28
CA ARG A 169 -28.53 5.15 -4.09
C ARG A 169 -27.23 5.63 -3.43
N SER A 170 -26.93 5.15 -2.25
CA SER A 170 -25.69 5.45 -1.54
C SER A 170 -24.68 4.34 -1.76
N VAL A 171 -23.44 4.73 -2.02
CA VAL A 171 -22.29 3.83 -2.07
C VAL A 171 -21.25 4.35 -1.08
N ASP A 172 -21.14 3.65 0.05
CA ASP A 172 -20.12 3.92 1.08
C ASP A 172 -19.99 5.41 1.48
N GLY A 173 -21.13 6.03 1.80
CA GLY A 173 -21.21 7.42 2.26
C GLY A 173 -21.30 8.46 1.16
N ILE A 174 -21.48 8.06 -0.10
CA ILE A 174 -21.68 8.97 -1.22
C ILE A 174 -23.06 8.70 -1.82
N THR A 175 -23.92 9.71 -1.82
CA THR A 175 -25.25 9.64 -2.45
C THR A 175 -25.16 10.13 -3.89
N PHE A 176 -25.72 9.37 -4.83
CA PHE A 176 -25.72 9.67 -6.25
C PHE A 176 -27.13 10.00 -6.78
N ASP A 177 -27.19 10.81 -7.83
CA ASP A 177 -28.41 11.03 -8.59
C ASP A 177 -28.68 9.89 -9.59
N SER A 178 -29.78 10.01 -10.37
CA SER A 178 -30.13 9.02 -11.38
C SER A 178 -29.19 8.95 -12.58
N PHE A 179 -28.27 9.90 -12.70
CA PHE A 179 -27.26 9.98 -13.76
C PHE A 179 -25.88 9.52 -13.29
N GLY A 180 -25.74 9.14 -12.00
CA GLY A 180 -24.46 8.74 -11.40
C GLY A 180 -23.59 9.92 -10.93
N ASN A 181 -24.13 11.14 -10.84
CA ASN A 181 -23.40 12.26 -10.26
C ASN A 181 -23.49 12.24 -8.75
N PRO A 182 -22.41 12.54 -8.00
CA PRO A 182 -22.46 12.65 -6.55
C PRO A 182 -23.30 13.89 -6.16
N VAL A 183 -24.23 13.71 -5.23
CA VAL A 183 -25.10 14.76 -4.68
C VAL A 183 -24.63 15.21 -3.31
N SER A 184 -24.27 14.24 -2.45
CA SER A 184 -23.84 14.51 -1.09
C SER A 184 -22.90 13.43 -0.57
N TYR A 185 -22.16 13.81 0.47
CA TYR A 185 -21.23 12.95 1.19
C TYR A 185 -21.57 12.92 2.67
N ASN A 186 -21.66 11.74 3.25
CA ASN A 186 -21.81 11.55 4.69
C ASN A 186 -20.44 11.49 5.36
N VAL A 187 -20.14 12.44 6.23
CA VAL A 187 -18.81 12.63 6.83
C VAL A 187 -18.92 12.53 8.34
N LEU A 188 -18.27 11.54 8.94
CA LEU A 188 -18.16 11.44 10.40
C LEU A 188 -17.42 12.64 10.98
N LYS A 189 -17.90 13.19 12.10
CA LYS A 189 -17.25 14.29 12.80
C LYS A 189 -15.87 13.93 13.34
N ALA A 190 -15.67 12.66 13.73
CA ALA A 190 -14.40 12.14 14.23
C ALA A 190 -13.99 10.89 13.43
N HIS A 191 -12.70 10.59 13.46
CA HIS A 191 -12.19 9.35 12.84
C HIS A 191 -12.68 8.13 13.66
N PRO A 192 -13.22 7.06 13.03
CA PRO A 192 -13.77 5.90 13.75
C PRO A 192 -12.73 5.13 14.60
N GLY A 193 -11.46 5.24 14.26
CA GLY A 193 -10.34 4.70 15.06
C GLY A 193 -9.71 5.69 16.03
N GLY A 194 -10.35 6.85 16.28
CA GLY A 194 -9.83 7.86 17.22
C GLY A 194 -10.08 7.49 18.68
N THR A 195 -9.21 7.93 19.58
CA THR A 195 -9.32 7.66 21.03
C THR A 195 -10.54 8.33 21.70
N ALA A 196 -11.10 9.35 21.08
CA ALA A 196 -12.27 10.10 21.56
C ALA A 196 -13.57 9.77 20.79
N SER A 197 -13.57 8.71 19.98
CA SER A 197 -14.70 8.36 19.12
C SER A 197 -15.76 7.58 19.89
N PHE A 198 -16.59 8.26 20.67
CA PHE A 198 -17.77 7.67 21.33
C PHE A 198 -19.09 7.96 20.59
N GLY A 199 -19.05 8.35 19.31
CA GLY A 199 -20.27 8.66 18.57
C GLY A 199 -20.11 8.49 17.07
N THR A 200 -21.19 8.01 16.44
CA THR A 200 -21.38 7.92 14.99
C THR A 200 -21.89 9.23 14.39
N ASP A 201 -21.74 10.36 15.10
CA ASP A 201 -22.18 11.67 14.63
C ASP A 201 -21.59 11.97 13.26
N SER A 202 -22.44 12.17 12.28
CA SER A 202 -22.08 12.52 10.90
C SER A 202 -22.63 13.88 10.49
N VAL A 203 -22.09 14.42 9.45
CA VAL A 203 -22.55 15.65 8.78
C VAL A 203 -22.64 15.36 7.29
N THR A 204 -23.78 15.70 6.71
CA THR A 204 -23.95 15.63 5.25
C THR A 204 -23.33 16.87 4.60
N VAL A 205 -22.36 16.67 3.73
CA VAL A 205 -21.71 17.72 2.93
C VAL A 205 -22.20 17.60 1.50
N LYS A 206 -22.69 18.70 0.92
CA LYS A 206 -23.11 18.74 -0.47
C LYS A 206 -21.92 18.54 -1.40
N ALA A 207 -22.15 17.86 -2.53
CA ALA A 207 -21.10 17.57 -3.51
C ALA A 207 -20.42 18.83 -4.06
N GLU A 208 -21.16 19.96 -4.19
CA GLU A 208 -20.61 21.24 -4.63
C GLU A 208 -19.48 21.78 -3.74
N ASN A 209 -19.46 21.38 -2.46
CA ASN A 209 -18.46 21.77 -1.47
C ASN A 209 -17.45 20.66 -1.16
N MET A 210 -17.49 19.53 -1.89
CA MET A 210 -16.61 18.41 -1.66
C MET A 210 -15.73 18.15 -2.87
N ILE A 211 -14.44 18.06 -2.65
CA ILE A 211 -13.47 17.56 -3.62
C ILE A 211 -13.15 16.11 -3.25
N HIS A 212 -13.46 15.19 -4.13
CA HIS A 212 -13.11 13.76 -4.00
C HIS A 212 -12.05 13.42 -5.03
N VAL A 213 -10.85 13.06 -4.57
CA VAL A 213 -9.70 12.75 -5.42
C VAL A 213 -9.36 11.28 -5.30
N PHE A 214 -9.59 10.52 -6.36
CA PHE A 214 -9.21 9.10 -6.47
C PHE A 214 -8.90 8.75 -7.93
N ARG A 215 -8.36 7.56 -8.15
CA ARG A 215 -8.15 7.01 -9.49
C ARG A 215 -9.26 6.00 -9.79
N GLN A 216 -10.00 6.27 -10.85
CA GLN A 216 -11.00 5.34 -11.34
C GLN A 216 -10.32 4.37 -12.32
N ASP A 217 -10.10 3.13 -11.90
CA ASP A 217 -9.47 2.09 -12.71
C ASP A 217 -10.51 1.25 -13.48
N ARG A 218 -11.77 1.24 -13.04
CA ARG A 218 -12.89 0.54 -13.68
C ARG A 218 -14.09 1.48 -13.85
N PRO A 219 -14.88 1.34 -14.94
CA PRO A 219 -16.18 2.00 -15.02
C PRO A 219 -17.05 1.69 -13.78
N GLU A 220 -17.87 2.66 -13.37
CA GLU A 220 -18.75 2.53 -12.19
C GLU A 220 -18.04 2.28 -10.85
N GLN A 221 -16.75 2.58 -10.76
CA GLN A 221 -16.02 2.60 -9.51
C GLN A 221 -16.25 3.94 -8.82
N HIS A 222 -16.84 3.92 -7.62
CA HIS A 222 -17.20 5.13 -6.87
C HIS A 222 -16.21 5.48 -5.75
N ARG A 223 -15.39 4.52 -5.33
CA ARG A 223 -14.41 4.72 -4.25
C ARG A 223 -13.00 4.31 -4.69
N GLY A 224 -12.00 4.94 -4.09
CA GLY A 224 -10.61 4.71 -4.42
C GLY A 224 -9.98 3.49 -3.74
N ILE A 225 -9.01 2.85 -4.43
CA ILE A 225 -8.17 1.77 -3.92
C ILE A 225 -6.73 2.28 -3.87
N PRO A 226 -5.94 1.97 -2.82
CA PRO A 226 -4.54 2.39 -2.73
C PRO A 226 -3.76 2.03 -3.99
N GLU A 227 -3.07 2.99 -4.59
CA GLU A 227 -2.32 2.77 -5.83
C GLU A 227 -1.19 1.73 -5.65
N ILE A 228 -0.71 1.55 -4.42
CA ILE A 228 0.33 0.55 -4.07
C ILE A 228 -0.22 -0.84 -3.74
N THR A 229 -1.52 -1.09 -3.94
CA THR A 229 -2.19 -2.35 -3.55
C THR A 229 -1.48 -3.58 -4.12
N SER A 230 -1.19 -3.60 -5.42
CA SER A 230 -0.53 -4.74 -6.06
C SER A 230 0.94 -4.93 -5.61
N ALA A 231 1.56 -3.89 -5.08
CA ALA A 231 2.93 -3.94 -4.56
C ALA A 231 3.00 -4.35 -3.07
N LEU A 232 1.88 -4.37 -2.32
CA LEU A 232 1.89 -4.69 -0.89
C LEU A 232 2.54 -6.05 -0.56
N PRO A 233 2.25 -7.16 -1.29
CA PRO A 233 2.93 -8.42 -1.07
C PRO A 233 4.43 -8.36 -1.36
N LEU A 234 4.84 -7.59 -2.37
CA LEU A 234 6.25 -7.43 -2.76
C LEU A 234 7.04 -6.67 -1.68
N PHE A 235 6.46 -5.62 -1.09
CA PHE A 235 7.05 -4.94 0.06
C PHE A 235 7.27 -5.88 1.25
N ALA A 236 6.29 -6.73 1.55
CA ALA A 236 6.41 -7.71 2.61
C ALA A 236 7.52 -8.73 2.32
N HIS A 237 7.63 -9.23 1.08
CA HIS A 237 8.69 -10.14 0.67
C HIS A 237 10.07 -9.48 0.73
N LEU A 238 10.22 -8.26 0.22
CA LEU A 238 11.46 -7.49 0.29
C LEU A 238 11.95 -7.32 1.73
N ARG A 239 11.05 -6.96 2.64
CA ARG A 239 11.36 -6.79 4.07
C ARG A 239 11.81 -8.10 4.69
N ARG A 240 11.07 -9.19 4.49
CA ARG A 240 11.41 -10.53 5.01
C ARG A 240 12.76 -11.02 4.50
N PHE A 241 13.02 -10.85 3.22
CA PHE A 241 14.30 -11.23 2.61
C PHE A 241 15.47 -10.42 3.19
N THR A 242 15.31 -9.08 3.30
CA THR A 242 16.33 -8.22 3.89
C THR A 242 16.65 -8.65 5.33
N LEU A 243 15.62 -8.91 6.16
CA LEU A 243 15.83 -9.38 7.53
C LEU A 243 16.52 -10.74 7.59
N ALA A 244 16.14 -11.68 6.70
CA ALA A 244 16.78 -12.99 6.64
C ALA A 244 18.27 -12.90 6.27
N VAL A 245 18.61 -12.02 5.31
CA VAL A 245 20.03 -11.82 4.92
C VAL A 245 20.83 -11.19 6.06
N VAL A 246 20.27 -10.22 6.77
CA VAL A 246 20.92 -9.60 7.94
C VAL A 246 21.11 -10.63 9.03
N SER A 247 20.09 -11.39 9.41
CA SER A 247 20.19 -12.43 10.44
C SER A 247 21.19 -13.52 10.08
N ALA A 248 21.29 -13.86 8.81
CA ALA A 248 22.28 -14.83 8.35
C ALA A 248 23.70 -14.28 8.42
N ALA A 249 23.88 -12.99 8.10
CA ALA A 249 25.19 -12.33 8.25
C ALA A 249 25.60 -12.21 9.73
N GLU A 250 24.65 -11.91 10.61
CA GLU A 250 24.86 -11.91 12.07
C GLU A 250 25.29 -13.29 12.58
N ALA A 251 24.51 -14.34 12.22
CA ALA A 251 24.84 -15.71 12.59
C ALA A 251 26.22 -16.13 12.06
N ALA A 252 26.57 -15.75 10.81
CA ALA A 252 27.89 -16.02 10.26
C ALA A 252 29.02 -15.31 11.02
N ALA A 253 28.76 -14.12 11.54
CA ALA A 253 29.73 -13.36 12.34
C ALA A 253 29.90 -13.94 13.75
N ASP A 254 28.84 -14.56 14.30
CA ASP A 254 28.85 -15.17 15.63
C ASP A 254 29.55 -16.53 15.65
N PHE A 255 29.59 -17.26 14.52
CA PHE A 255 30.28 -18.56 14.42
C PHE A 255 31.73 -18.40 13.96
N ALA A 256 32.67 -18.51 14.90
CA ALA A 256 34.10 -18.46 14.59
C ALA A 256 34.59 -19.70 13.85
N GLY A 257 34.02 -20.88 14.13
CA GLY A 257 34.37 -22.15 13.47
C GLY A 257 33.74 -23.37 14.14
N VAL A 258 33.80 -24.49 13.43
CA VAL A 258 33.39 -25.81 13.94
C VAL A 258 34.63 -26.68 13.97
N LEU A 259 34.90 -27.26 15.12
CA LEU A 259 35.92 -28.28 15.28
C LEU A 259 35.30 -29.64 14.96
N TYR A 260 35.93 -30.42 14.07
CA TYR A 260 35.48 -31.75 13.72
C TYR A 260 36.65 -32.69 13.54
N THR A 261 36.42 -33.97 13.71
CA THR A 261 37.40 -35.01 13.46
C THR A 261 36.84 -36.05 12.51
N ASP A 262 37.68 -36.57 11.62
CA ASP A 262 37.38 -37.71 10.73
C ASP A 262 37.76 -39.05 11.39
N ALA A 263 38.23 -39.05 12.63
CA ALA A 263 38.63 -40.29 13.34
C ALA A 263 37.36 -41.15 13.60
N PRO A 264 37.47 -42.50 13.42
CA PRO A 264 36.35 -43.39 13.74
C PRO A 264 36.01 -43.36 15.22
N ALA A 265 34.73 -43.50 15.56
CA ALA A 265 34.15 -43.33 16.92
C ALA A 265 34.63 -44.35 17.97
N ASN A 266 35.64 -45.19 17.70
CA ASN A 266 36.14 -46.23 18.59
C ASN A 266 37.55 -45.95 19.17
N GLY A 267 38.03 -44.69 19.13
CA GLY A 267 39.24 -44.26 19.79
C GLY A 267 39.00 -43.90 21.28
N GLU A 268 40.07 -43.84 22.09
CA GLU A 268 39.98 -43.31 23.45
C GLU A 268 39.26 -41.99 23.49
N ALA A 269 38.41 -41.80 24.51
CA ALA A 269 37.60 -40.60 24.65
C ALA A 269 38.50 -39.36 24.71
N ASP A 270 38.45 -38.52 23.70
CA ASP A 270 39.11 -37.22 23.71
C ASP A 270 38.52 -36.34 24.82
N ALA A 271 39.35 -35.44 25.38
CA ALA A 271 38.99 -34.55 26.49
C ALA A 271 37.92 -33.48 26.11
N VAL A 272 37.36 -33.54 24.91
CA VAL A 272 36.33 -32.59 24.42
C VAL A 272 35.04 -33.35 24.26
N GLU A 273 34.03 -32.95 25.05
CA GLU A 273 32.69 -33.51 24.94
C GLU A 273 32.01 -33.01 23.64
N ALA A 274 31.16 -33.87 23.07
CA ALA A 274 30.39 -33.49 21.89
C ALA A 274 29.46 -32.30 22.22
N MET A 275 29.47 -31.26 21.39
CA MET A 275 28.70 -30.01 21.55
C MET A 275 29.27 -29.04 22.60
N ASP A 276 30.51 -29.22 23.06
CA ASP A 276 31.15 -28.26 23.94
C ASP A 276 31.55 -26.97 23.19
N THR A 277 31.50 -25.83 23.88
CA THR A 277 31.79 -24.51 23.31
C THR A 277 33.12 -23.99 23.83
N ILE A 278 34.05 -23.68 22.92
CA ILE A 278 35.32 -23.06 23.26
C ILE A 278 35.21 -21.58 22.94
N GLN A 279 35.39 -20.72 23.97
CA GLN A 279 35.44 -19.26 23.76
C GLN A 279 36.73 -18.86 23.05
N LEU A 280 36.59 -18.16 21.91
CA LEU A 280 37.73 -17.62 21.17
C LEU A 280 37.90 -16.13 21.51
N GLU A 281 39.08 -15.77 22.00
CA GLU A 281 39.47 -14.37 22.20
C GLU A 281 40.21 -13.81 20.97
N ARG A 282 40.18 -12.48 20.80
CA ARG A 282 40.90 -11.83 19.71
C ARG A 282 42.42 -12.12 19.80
N ASN A 283 43.03 -12.52 18.70
CA ASN A 283 44.44 -12.88 18.56
C ASN A 283 44.86 -14.16 19.31
N MET A 284 43.94 -15.04 19.65
CA MET A 284 44.24 -16.33 20.27
C MET A 284 44.82 -17.29 19.25
N LEU A 285 45.92 -17.94 19.57
CA LEU A 285 46.50 -19.04 18.80
C LEU A 285 46.06 -20.35 19.42
N LEU A 286 45.24 -21.11 18.73
CA LEU A 286 44.69 -22.38 19.22
C LEU A 286 45.53 -23.54 18.67
N THR A 287 46.03 -24.41 19.53
CA THR A 287 46.65 -25.68 19.14
C THR A 287 45.56 -26.75 19.24
N MET A 288 45.43 -27.55 18.19
CA MET A 288 44.43 -28.62 18.13
C MET A 288 45.09 -29.99 18.36
N PRO A 289 44.40 -30.94 19.04
CA PRO A 289 44.84 -32.31 19.11
C PRO A 289 45.00 -32.96 17.73
N GLY A 290 45.90 -33.95 17.60
CA GLY A 290 46.14 -34.64 16.34
C GLY A 290 44.87 -35.28 15.81
N GLY A 291 44.54 -35.01 14.53
CA GLY A 291 43.34 -35.53 13.85
C GLY A 291 42.14 -34.61 13.88
N TRP A 292 42.16 -33.54 14.63
CA TRP A 292 41.12 -32.53 14.64
C TRP A 292 41.35 -31.47 13.56
N LYS A 293 40.25 -31.05 12.92
CA LYS A 293 40.24 -30.03 11.89
C LYS A 293 39.31 -28.92 12.31
N MET A 294 39.65 -27.68 12.01
CA MET A 294 38.77 -26.52 12.14
C MET A 294 38.23 -26.15 10.76
N SER A 295 36.94 -26.08 10.64
CA SER A 295 36.30 -25.50 9.46
C SER A 295 35.57 -24.25 9.89
N GLN A 296 35.79 -23.18 9.16
CA GLN A 296 34.97 -22.01 9.31
C GLN A 296 33.60 -22.33 8.70
N VAL A 297 32.55 -22.04 9.43
CA VAL A 297 31.19 -22.10 8.85
C VAL A 297 31.12 -20.97 7.84
N ASP A 298 31.38 -21.30 6.59
CA ASP A 298 31.14 -20.41 5.47
C ASP A 298 29.68 -20.61 5.05
N PRO A 299 28.74 -19.78 5.51
CA PRO A 299 27.37 -19.87 5.04
C PRO A 299 27.41 -19.47 3.58
N LYS A 300 27.36 -20.42 2.68
CA LYS A 300 27.18 -20.20 1.24
C LYS A 300 25.82 -19.58 1.00
N GLN A 301 25.62 -18.40 1.53
CA GLN A 301 24.46 -17.60 1.22
C GLN A 301 24.75 -16.77 -0.01
N PRO A 302 23.74 -16.56 -0.87
CA PRO A 302 23.89 -15.74 -2.07
C PRO A 302 23.99 -14.25 -1.70
N VAL A 303 25.04 -13.86 -0.96
CA VAL A 303 25.32 -12.45 -0.66
C VAL A 303 25.54 -11.68 -1.97
N THR A 304 26.07 -12.36 -2.98
CA THR A 304 26.28 -11.81 -4.32
C THR A 304 24.98 -11.49 -5.06
N THR A 305 23.88 -12.20 -4.79
CA THR A 305 22.59 -12.01 -5.47
C THR A 305 21.63 -11.11 -4.69
N TYR A 306 21.99 -10.62 -3.49
CA TYR A 306 21.14 -9.74 -2.70
C TYR A 306 20.82 -8.43 -3.44
N GLY A 307 21.85 -7.82 -4.03
CA GLY A 307 21.69 -6.57 -4.81
C GLY A 307 20.78 -6.77 -6.03
N GLU A 308 20.98 -7.85 -6.76
CA GLU A 308 20.18 -8.19 -7.94
C GLU A 308 18.72 -8.48 -7.57
N PHE A 309 18.49 -9.32 -6.58
CA PHE A 309 17.14 -9.64 -6.08
C PHE A 309 16.40 -8.38 -5.64
N LYS A 310 17.06 -7.52 -4.85
CA LYS A 310 16.50 -6.25 -4.39
C LYS A 310 16.18 -5.32 -5.56
N HIS A 311 17.05 -5.27 -6.56
CA HIS A 311 16.85 -4.50 -7.77
C HIS A 311 15.58 -4.94 -8.51
N GLU A 312 15.44 -6.24 -8.78
CA GLU A 312 14.28 -6.78 -9.51
C GLU A 312 12.96 -6.58 -8.75
N ILE A 313 12.92 -6.84 -7.45
CA ILE A 313 11.72 -6.59 -6.64
C ILE A 313 11.35 -5.11 -6.62
N LEU A 314 12.32 -4.20 -6.47
CA LEU A 314 12.05 -2.76 -6.50
C LEU A 314 11.60 -2.29 -7.88
N ASN A 315 12.11 -2.88 -8.96
CA ASN A 315 11.66 -2.59 -10.32
C ASN A 315 10.20 -3.01 -10.53
N GLU A 316 9.81 -4.18 -10.02
CA GLU A 316 8.43 -4.65 -10.07
C GLU A 316 7.49 -3.76 -9.23
N ILE A 317 7.91 -3.35 -8.03
CA ILE A 317 7.19 -2.38 -7.20
C ILE A 317 7.04 -1.04 -7.94
N ALA A 318 8.11 -0.53 -8.53
CA ALA A 318 8.10 0.72 -9.29
C ALA A 318 7.11 0.68 -10.46
N ARG A 319 7.01 -0.48 -11.13
CA ARG A 319 6.08 -0.71 -12.24
C ARG A 319 4.63 -0.53 -11.82
N CYS A 320 4.25 -0.89 -10.60
CA CYS A 320 2.90 -0.69 -10.04
C CYS A 320 2.44 0.79 -10.13
N LEU A 321 3.39 1.73 -9.95
CA LEU A 321 3.14 3.17 -9.97
C LEU A 321 3.57 3.85 -11.30
N SER A 322 3.95 3.07 -12.31
CA SER A 322 4.53 3.57 -13.56
C SER A 322 5.74 4.49 -13.34
N MET A 323 6.52 4.20 -12.31
CA MET A 323 7.69 4.96 -11.89
C MET A 323 8.97 4.28 -12.41
N PRO A 324 9.99 5.02 -12.87
CA PRO A 324 11.30 4.45 -13.17
C PRO A 324 11.96 3.86 -11.92
N TYR A 325 12.71 2.76 -12.08
CA TYR A 325 13.40 2.07 -10.98
C TYR A 325 14.29 3.01 -10.15
N ASN A 326 15.11 3.82 -10.80
CA ASN A 326 16.05 4.71 -10.13
C ASN A 326 15.35 5.74 -9.20
N ILE A 327 14.17 6.22 -9.58
CA ILE A 327 13.34 7.09 -8.75
C ILE A 327 12.78 6.31 -7.56
N ALA A 328 12.22 5.12 -7.80
CA ALA A 328 11.66 4.28 -6.75
C ALA A 328 12.72 3.81 -5.75
N ALA A 329 13.92 3.50 -6.22
CA ALA A 329 15.05 3.09 -5.40
C ALA A 329 15.75 4.26 -4.70
N GLY A 330 15.46 5.51 -5.08
CA GLY A 330 16.21 6.68 -4.62
C GLY A 330 17.67 6.65 -5.06
N ASN A 331 17.95 6.02 -6.21
CA ASN A 331 19.31 5.84 -6.71
C ASN A 331 19.65 6.91 -7.73
N SER A 332 20.63 7.75 -7.40
CA SER A 332 21.14 8.80 -8.30
C SER A 332 22.30 8.35 -9.20
N SER A 333 22.74 7.08 -9.11
CA SER A 333 23.78 6.57 -10.01
C SER A 333 23.25 6.54 -11.44
N GLY A 334 23.92 7.28 -12.34
CA GLY A 334 23.50 7.45 -13.73
C GLY A 334 22.78 8.76 -14.06
N TYR A 335 22.53 9.62 -13.08
CA TYR A 335 22.20 11.02 -13.32
C TYR A 335 23.50 11.81 -13.43
N ASN A 336 23.85 12.19 -14.63
CA ASN A 336 24.92 13.18 -14.92
C ASN A 336 24.30 14.53 -15.21
#